data_618003419c640dd66a639dfb09a54835
#
_entry.id   618003419c640dd66a639dfb09a54835
#
_cell.length_a   1.000
_cell.length_b   1.000
_cell.length_c   1.000
_cell.angle_alpha   90.00
_cell.angle_beta   90.00
_cell.angle_gamma   90.00
#
_symmetry.space_group_name_H-M   'P 1'
#
loop_
_entity.id
_entity.type
_entity.pdbx_description
1 polymer ?
#
loop_
_entity_poly.entity_id
_entity_poly.type
_entity_poly.pdbx_seq_one_letter_code
_entity_poly.pdbx_strand_id
1 'polypeptide(L)'
;MEKTRKCGLVKKTKTKGKRVKFTIDIPNAGKVMLAGDFNAWEASSTPLRKNRKKIWEKEIVLNPGRHEYKFVVDGNWINDPNNPDCVKNSYGTENSVVEVA
;
A
#
# COMPACT_ATOMS: atom_id res chain seq x y z
N MET A 1 -24.23 8.91 -6.04
CA MET A 1 -23.61 8.82 -6.01
C MET A 1 -22.70 9.06 -5.63
N GLU A 2 -22.15 8.98 -5.34
CA GLU A 2 -21.31 9.18 -5.02
C GLU A 2 -20.50 8.89 -5.03
N LYS A 3 -20.12 8.70 -5.27
CA LYS A 3 -19.21 8.37 -5.40
C LYS A 3 -18.15 9.03 -5.41
N THR A 4 -18.02 9.58 -5.37
CA THR A 4 -16.94 10.34 -5.29
C THR A 4 -16.04 9.87 -4.29
N ARG A 5 -16.47 9.37 -3.27
CA ARG A 5 -15.62 8.78 -2.33
C ARG A 5 -15.04 7.58 -2.87
N LYS A 6 -13.80 7.42 -2.69
CA LYS A 6 -13.15 6.28 -3.18
C LYS A 6 -12.90 5.27 -2.13
N CYS A 7 -12.92 5.65 -0.89
CA CYS A 7 -12.70 4.70 0.18
C CYS A 7 -13.80 3.68 0.20
N GLY A 8 -13.45 2.43 0.27
CA GLY A 8 -14.41 1.36 0.26
C GLY A 8 -14.56 0.67 -1.08
N LEU A 9 -14.01 1.27 -2.11
CA LEU A 9 -14.02 0.64 -3.39
C LEU A 9 -12.77 -0.16 -3.54
N VAL A 10 -12.86 -1.45 -3.64
CA VAL A 10 -11.72 -2.31 -3.73
C VAL A 10 -11.57 -2.82 -5.14
N LYS A 11 -10.42 -2.57 -5.73
CA LYS A 11 -10.13 -2.99 -7.05
C LYS A 11 -9.65 -4.42 -7.04
N LYS A 12 -10.32 -5.30 -7.73
CA LYS A 12 -9.92 -6.68 -7.76
C LYS A 12 -8.84 -6.94 -8.76
N THR A 13 -7.88 -7.74 -8.36
CA THR A 13 -6.87 -8.20 -9.29
C THR A 13 -7.16 -9.64 -9.59
N LYS A 14 -6.63 -10.13 -10.68
CA LYS A 14 -6.85 -11.49 -11.06
C LYS A 14 -5.77 -12.40 -10.61
N THR A 15 -5.12 -12.11 -9.54
CA THR A 15 -4.00 -12.92 -9.11
C THR A 15 -4.40 -13.77 -7.93
N LYS A 16 -3.78 -14.90 -7.80
CA LYS A 16 -3.97 -15.80 -6.69
C LYS A 16 -2.66 -16.03 -6.03
N GLY A 17 -2.46 -15.47 -4.83
CA GLY A 17 -1.22 -15.64 -4.13
C GLY A 17 -0.06 -15.23 -4.99
N LYS A 18 -0.15 -14.08 -5.59
CA LYS A 18 0.85 -13.64 -6.52
C LYS A 18 1.64 -12.48 -6.04
N ARG A 19 2.63 -12.12 -6.82
CA ARG A 19 3.44 -10.97 -6.52
C ARG A 19 2.65 -9.71 -6.76
N VAL A 20 2.66 -8.85 -5.78
CA VAL A 20 2.03 -7.54 -5.88
C VAL A 20 3.13 -6.51 -5.76
N LYS A 21 3.22 -5.61 -6.72
CA LYS A 21 4.24 -4.58 -6.70
C LYS A 21 3.67 -3.31 -6.10
N PHE A 22 4.28 -2.84 -5.03
CA PHE A 22 3.90 -1.59 -4.38
C PHE A 22 4.89 -0.53 -4.81
N THR A 23 4.38 0.59 -5.32
CA THR A 23 5.24 1.68 -5.78
C THR A 23 4.74 2.99 -5.24
N ILE A 24 5.66 3.90 -5.04
CA ILE A 24 5.30 5.26 -4.65
C ILE A 24 6.37 6.22 -5.17
N ASP A 25 5.91 7.30 -5.77
CA ASP A 25 6.80 8.27 -6.38
C ASP A 25 6.98 9.46 -5.45
N ILE A 26 8.00 9.38 -4.62
CA ILE A 26 8.35 10.47 -3.71
C ILE A 26 9.84 10.70 -3.83
N PRO A 27 10.24 11.54 -4.79
CA PRO A 27 11.65 11.68 -5.13
C PRO A 27 12.52 12.22 -4.01
N ASN A 28 11.95 13.00 -3.11
CA ASN A 28 12.76 13.58 -2.04
C ASN A 28 12.81 12.76 -0.77
N ALA A 29 12.19 11.59 -0.76
CA ALA A 29 12.18 10.78 0.44
C ALA A 29 13.54 10.14 0.64
N GLY A 30 13.95 10.02 1.89
CA GLY A 30 15.19 9.34 2.23
C GLY A 30 14.98 7.87 2.52
N LYS A 31 13.79 7.50 2.96
CA LYS A 31 13.50 6.12 3.32
C LYS A 31 12.01 5.87 3.19
N VAL A 32 11.66 4.78 2.53
CA VAL A 32 10.26 4.40 2.37
C VAL A 32 10.11 2.95 2.78
N MET A 33 9.11 2.68 3.59
CA MET A 33 8.81 1.32 4.02
C MET A 33 7.34 1.04 3.81
N LEU A 34 6.99 -0.24 3.85
CA LEU A 34 5.62 -0.67 3.66
C LEU A 34 5.15 -1.39 4.91
N ALA A 35 3.98 -1.02 5.40
CA ALA A 35 3.37 -1.68 6.53
C ALA A 35 1.99 -2.12 6.13
N GLY A 36 1.60 -3.32 6.55
CA GLY A 36 0.28 -3.82 6.24
C GLY A 36 -0.03 -5.06 7.05
N ASP A 37 -1.23 -5.57 6.83
CA ASP A 37 -1.66 -6.74 7.57
C ASP A 37 -0.86 -7.99 7.20
N PHE A 38 -0.13 -7.92 6.09
CA PHE A 38 0.71 -9.04 5.65
C PHE A 38 2.07 -9.07 6.35
N ASN A 39 2.42 -8.05 7.09
CA ASN A 39 3.66 -8.06 7.85
C ASN A 39 3.44 -7.56 9.27
N ALA A 40 2.22 -7.74 9.78
CA ALA A 40 1.83 -7.37 11.12
C ALA A 40 2.08 -5.88 11.40
N TRP A 41 1.97 -5.07 10.36
CA TRP A 41 2.18 -3.61 10.43
C TRP A 41 3.58 -3.22 10.88
N GLU A 42 4.52 -4.13 10.67
CA GLU A 42 5.91 -3.92 11.04
C GLU A 42 6.65 -3.29 9.87
N ALA A 43 6.63 -1.98 9.79
CA ALA A 43 7.20 -1.28 8.65
C ALA A 43 8.67 -1.60 8.42
N SER A 44 9.42 -1.76 9.48
CA SER A 44 10.86 -1.97 9.35
C SER A 44 11.21 -3.29 8.66
N SER A 45 10.27 -4.22 8.55
CA SER A 45 10.55 -5.48 7.91
C SER A 45 10.42 -5.43 6.39
N THR A 46 9.90 -4.34 5.84
CA THR A 46 9.63 -4.27 4.40
C THR A 46 10.06 -2.92 3.84
N PRO A 47 11.36 -2.69 3.72
CA PRO A 47 11.82 -1.44 3.10
C PRO A 47 11.67 -1.50 1.60
N LEU A 48 11.38 -0.37 0.99
CA LEU A 48 11.34 -0.24 -0.45
C LEU A 48 12.69 0.22 -0.97
N ARG A 49 12.89 0.10 -2.27
CA ARG A 49 14.10 0.55 -2.93
C ARG A 49 13.73 1.43 -4.10
N LYS A 50 14.58 2.41 -4.39
CA LYS A 50 14.41 3.23 -5.58
C LYS A 50 14.86 2.45 -6.79
N ASN A 51 14.04 2.47 -7.84
CA ASN A 51 14.41 1.84 -9.10
C ASN A 51 15.11 2.87 -9.99
N ARG A 52 15.40 2.49 -11.23
CA ARG A 52 16.07 3.37 -12.17
C ARG A 52 15.35 4.65 -12.44
N LYS A 53 14.03 4.63 -12.34
CA LYS A 53 13.22 5.81 -12.58
C LYS A 53 13.05 6.64 -11.33
N LYS A 54 13.76 6.25 -10.27
CA LYS A 54 13.69 6.93 -8.98
C LYS A 54 12.36 6.82 -8.30
N ILE A 55 11.66 5.73 -8.58
CA ILE A 55 10.41 5.41 -7.93
C ILE A 55 10.68 4.32 -6.91
N TRP A 56 10.15 4.46 -5.72
CA TRP A 56 10.32 3.46 -4.69
C TRP A 56 9.39 2.29 -4.97
N GLU A 57 9.91 1.08 -4.82
CA GLU A 57 9.12 -0.09 -5.12
C GLU A 57 9.52 -1.29 -4.28
N LYS A 58 8.58 -2.22 -4.15
CA LYS A 58 8.81 -3.48 -3.48
C LYS A 58 7.76 -4.47 -3.96
N GLU A 59 8.20 -5.67 -4.29
CA GLU A 59 7.29 -6.75 -4.66
C GLU A 59 7.11 -7.69 -3.50
N ILE A 60 5.88 -8.07 -3.22
CA ILE A 60 5.55 -8.97 -2.13
C ILE A 60 4.57 -10.00 -2.62
N VAL A 61 4.73 -11.24 -2.17
CA VAL A 61 3.77 -12.28 -2.49
C VAL A 61 2.67 -12.25 -1.46
N LEU A 62 1.44 -12.04 -1.91
CA LEU A 62 0.29 -11.98 -1.03
C LEU A 62 -0.68 -13.11 -1.34
N ASN A 63 -1.32 -13.61 -0.31
CA ASN A 63 -2.36 -14.62 -0.48
C ASN A 63 -3.62 -13.99 -1.04
N PRO A 64 -4.51 -14.78 -1.62
CA PRO A 64 -5.78 -14.24 -2.07
C PRO A 64 -6.53 -13.60 -0.91
N GLY A 65 -7.22 -12.52 -1.21
CA GLY A 65 -8.01 -11.85 -0.23
C GLY A 65 -7.71 -10.38 -0.19
N ARG A 66 -8.31 -9.71 0.77
CA ARG A 66 -8.18 -8.29 0.93
C ARG A 66 -7.06 -7.98 1.91
N HIS A 67 -6.22 -7.04 1.53
CA HIS A 67 -5.10 -6.63 2.37
C HIS A 67 -5.09 -5.13 2.55
N GLU A 68 -4.78 -4.67 3.74
CA GLU A 68 -4.70 -3.25 4.04
C GLU A 68 -3.25 -2.88 4.27
N TYR A 69 -2.86 -1.69 3.83
CA TYR A 69 -1.48 -1.27 3.94
C TYR A 69 -1.36 0.25 3.97
N LYS A 70 -0.18 0.70 4.36
CA LYS A 70 0.21 2.11 4.28
C LYS A 70 1.69 2.16 3.98
N PHE A 71 2.13 3.29 3.44
CA PHE A 71 3.56 3.54 3.30
C PHE A 71 4.04 4.33 4.49
N VAL A 72 5.29 4.12 4.86
CA VAL A 72 5.94 4.91 5.90
C VAL A 72 7.08 5.63 5.23
N VAL A 73 6.94 6.94 5.05
CA VAL A 73 7.91 7.76 4.34
C VAL A 73 8.61 8.65 5.33
N ASP A 74 9.90 8.39 5.52
CA ASP A 74 10.71 9.15 6.49
C ASP A 74 10.03 9.24 7.85
N GLY A 75 9.41 8.11 8.27
CA GLY A 75 8.76 8.05 9.55
C GLY A 75 7.30 8.47 9.58
N ASN A 76 6.77 8.94 8.46
CA ASN A 76 5.38 9.39 8.40
C ASN A 76 4.53 8.36 7.69
N TRP A 77 3.41 8.00 8.30
CA TRP A 77 2.49 7.02 7.72
C TRP A 77 1.55 7.71 6.77
N ILE A 78 1.55 7.28 5.51
CA ILE A 78 0.70 7.88 4.51
C ILE A 78 0.01 6.81 3.69
N ASN A 79 -1.13 7.17 3.14
CA ASN A 79 -1.85 6.27 2.23
C ASN A 79 -1.14 6.25 0.89
N ASP A 80 -1.47 5.25 0.09
CA ASP A 80 -0.95 5.14 -1.25
C ASP A 80 -1.62 6.21 -2.12
N PRO A 81 -0.88 7.19 -2.60
CA PRO A 81 -1.49 8.28 -3.37
C PRO A 81 -2.02 7.82 -4.72
N ASN A 82 -1.60 6.66 -5.18
CA ASN A 82 -2.05 6.15 -6.47
C ASN A 82 -3.17 5.13 -6.37
N ASN A 83 -3.62 4.85 -5.16
CA ASN A 83 -4.66 3.86 -4.96
C ASN A 83 -5.86 4.51 -4.28
N PRO A 84 -6.98 4.66 -4.99
CA PRO A 84 -8.15 5.30 -4.39
C PRO A 84 -8.90 4.40 -3.41
N ASP A 85 -8.59 3.11 -3.40
CA ASP A 85 -9.29 2.19 -2.52
C ASP A 85 -8.75 2.27 -1.11
N CYS A 86 -9.59 2.55 -0.15
CA CYS A 86 -9.16 2.67 1.22
C CYS A 86 -10.30 2.37 2.18
N VAL A 87 -9.95 2.12 3.44
CA VAL A 87 -10.94 1.90 4.48
C VAL A 87 -10.49 2.68 5.71
N LYS A 88 -11.44 3.07 6.52
CA LYS A 88 -11.13 3.77 7.75
C LYS A 88 -10.58 2.82 8.77
N ASN A 89 -9.61 3.27 9.53
CA ASN A 89 -9.06 2.45 10.60
C ASN A 89 -9.49 3.02 11.94
N SER A 90 -9.08 2.37 13.02
CA SER A 90 -9.51 2.76 14.34
C SER A 90 -8.81 4.00 14.88
N TYR A 91 -7.84 4.51 14.14
CA TYR A 91 -7.10 5.68 14.58
C TYR A 91 -7.61 6.98 13.96
N GLY A 92 -8.71 6.91 13.22
CA GLY A 92 -9.25 8.09 12.57
C GLY A 92 -8.63 8.43 11.24
N THR A 93 -7.77 7.57 10.73
CA THR A 93 -7.18 7.74 9.41
C THR A 93 -7.69 6.63 8.50
N GLU A 94 -7.04 6.43 7.38
CA GLU A 94 -7.46 5.43 6.41
C GLU A 94 -6.29 4.57 5.99
N ASN A 95 -6.57 3.30 5.74
CA ASN A 95 -5.59 2.40 5.18
C ASN A 95 -5.91 2.18 3.72
N SER A 96 -4.88 2.04 2.90
CA SER A 96 -5.08 1.67 1.51
C SER A 96 -5.41 0.18 1.43
N VAL A 97 -6.15 -0.21 0.40
CA VAL A 97 -6.62 -1.58 0.29
C VAL A 97 -6.26 -2.14 -1.08
N VAL A 98 -5.77 -3.36 -1.10
CA VAL A 98 -5.55 -4.10 -2.33
C VAL A 98 -6.23 -5.45 -2.18
N GLU A 99 -6.87 -5.90 -3.24
CA GLU A 99 -7.53 -7.19 -3.21
C GLU A 99 -6.89 -8.13 -4.23
N VAL A 100 -6.48 -9.29 -3.76
CA VAL A 100 -5.84 -10.31 -4.58
C VAL A 100 -6.85 -11.42 -4.78
N ALA A 101 -7.16 -11.71 -6.04
CA ALA A 101 -8.20 -12.69 -6.36
C ALA A 101 -7.73 -14.14 -6.21
#